data_c90b5772afe1a60d22f7336726216767
#
_entry.id   c90b5772afe1a60d22f7336726216767
#
_cell.length_a   1.000
_cell.length_b   1.000
_cell.length_c   1.000
_cell.angle_alpha   90.00
_cell.angle_beta   90.00
_cell.angle_gamma   90.00
#
_symmetry.space_group_name_H-M   'P 1'
#
loop_
_entity.id
_entity.type
_entity.pdbx_description
1 polymer ?
#
loop_
_entity_poly.entity_id
_entity_poly.type
_entity_poly.pdbx_seq_one_letter_code
_entity_poly.pdbx_strand_id
1 'polypeptide(L)'
;MHPLEKFEYCPLCGSHHFETNGATSKKCENCGFEYFMNPSASNVAIIKNVKGEILVERRKQEPAKGMLDLPGGFAQIGETSEEGVCREVMEETGLKVVSAQYLFSLPNVYRYSGIDIHTLDMFYLCEVEDDSALAAGDDAAECMWIKPEDIHTEQFGLRSVRWGLIKFLVRQDRFKSAEEAQK
;
A
#
# COMPACT_ATOMS: atom_id res chain seq x y z
N MET A 1 -11.77 19.80 -3.29
CA MET A 1 -10.95 20.36 -2.19
C MET A 1 -9.50 20.31 -2.62
N HIS A 2 -8.74 21.40 -2.48
CA HIS A 2 -7.33 21.41 -2.84
C HIS A 2 -6.52 20.58 -1.83
N PRO A 3 -5.58 19.72 -2.22
CA PRO A 3 -4.89 18.81 -1.30
C PRO A 3 -4.09 19.55 -0.20
N LEU A 4 -3.67 20.79 -0.47
CA LEU A 4 -2.96 21.65 0.48
C LEU A 4 -3.88 22.71 1.13
N GLU A 5 -5.21 22.57 1.08
CA GLU A 5 -6.13 23.61 1.60
C GLU A 5 -5.88 23.93 3.07
N LYS A 6 -5.58 22.90 3.89
CA LYS A 6 -5.31 23.06 5.32
C LYS A 6 -3.93 23.62 5.67
N PHE A 7 -3.05 23.78 4.67
CA PHE A 7 -1.72 24.35 4.87
C PHE A 7 -1.78 25.86 4.65
N GLU A 8 -2.10 26.58 5.71
CA GLU A 8 -2.36 28.04 5.67
C GLU A 8 -1.07 28.86 5.64
N TYR A 9 0.02 28.29 6.14
CA TYR A 9 1.31 28.99 6.28
C TYR A 9 2.37 28.40 5.36
N CYS A 10 3.23 29.26 4.84
CA CYS A 10 4.42 28.81 4.12
C CYS A 10 5.37 28.05 5.04
N PRO A 11 5.72 26.79 4.73
CA PRO A 11 6.59 26.00 5.61
C PRO A 11 8.03 26.48 5.65
N LEU A 12 8.45 27.34 4.72
CA LEU A 12 9.81 27.87 4.67
C LEU A 12 9.96 29.18 5.49
N CYS A 13 8.99 30.12 5.39
CA CYS A 13 9.14 31.44 6.01
C CYS A 13 8.02 31.84 6.98
N GLY A 14 7.00 30.95 7.18
CA GLY A 14 5.89 31.19 8.07
C GLY A 14 4.85 32.21 7.59
N SER A 15 4.97 32.75 6.36
CA SER A 15 4.02 33.73 5.82
C SER A 15 2.65 33.14 5.59
N HIS A 16 1.57 33.91 5.87
CA HIS A 16 0.20 33.58 5.48
C HIS A 16 -0.09 33.71 3.99
N HIS A 17 0.74 34.43 3.23
CA HIS A 17 0.58 34.58 1.80
C HIS A 17 1.10 33.33 1.08
N PHE A 18 0.46 32.20 1.37
CA PHE A 18 0.77 30.89 0.78
C PHE A 18 -0.43 30.41 -0.04
N GLU A 19 -0.45 30.83 -1.31
CA GLU A 19 -1.61 30.79 -2.17
C GLU A 19 -1.61 29.57 -3.11
N THR A 20 -2.79 29.11 -3.49
CA THR A 20 -2.95 28.02 -4.47
C THR A 20 -2.35 28.43 -5.81
N ASN A 21 -1.44 27.59 -6.36
CA ASN A 21 -0.73 27.82 -7.63
C ASN A 21 -0.80 26.62 -8.57
N GLY A 22 -1.97 25.99 -8.68
CA GLY A 22 -2.19 24.80 -9.51
C GLY A 22 -3.03 23.75 -8.79
N ALA A 23 -3.17 22.58 -9.39
CA ALA A 23 -4.02 21.51 -8.83
C ALA A 23 -3.47 20.89 -7.54
N THR A 24 -2.14 20.90 -7.37
CA THR A 24 -1.43 20.22 -6.27
C THR A 24 -0.35 21.07 -5.62
N SER A 25 -0.23 22.36 -5.98
CA SER A 25 0.80 23.23 -5.42
C SER A 25 0.24 24.50 -4.78
N LYS A 26 0.99 25.02 -3.81
CA LYS A 26 0.84 26.37 -3.26
C LYS A 26 2.17 27.10 -3.34
N LYS A 27 2.10 28.41 -3.63
CA LYS A 27 3.27 29.29 -3.75
C LYS A 27 3.20 30.41 -2.71
N CYS A 28 4.32 30.69 -2.10
CA CYS A 28 4.44 31.81 -1.16
C CYS A 28 4.76 33.11 -1.92
N GLU A 29 3.91 34.11 -1.79
CA GLU A 29 4.12 35.43 -2.38
C GLU A 29 5.25 36.21 -1.67
N ASN A 30 5.54 35.90 -0.40
CA ASN A 30 6.56 36.59 0.37
C ASN A 30 7.99 36.12 0.05
N CYS A 31 8.22 34.78 -0.04
CA CYS A 31 9.58 34.23 -0.25
C CYS A 31 9.76 33.49 -1.58
N GLY A 32 8.69 33.34 -2.37
CA GLY A 32 8.72 32.64 -3.66
C GLY A 32 8.75 31.11 -3.58
N PHE A 33 8.80 30.52 -2.35
CA PHE A 33 8.78 29.08 -2.17
C PHE A 33 7.49 28.46 -2.73
N GLU A 34 7.65 27.41 -3.53
CA GLU A 34 6.52 26.63 -4.04
C GLU A 34 6.60 25.19 -3.54
N TYR A 35 5.49 24.70 -2.95
CA TYR A 35 5.37 23.35 -2.46
C TYR A 35 4.37 22.56 -3.31
N PHE A 36 4.78 21.37 -3.73
CA PHE A 36 3.96 20.43 -4.50
C PHE A 36 3.58 19.24 -3.62
N MET A 37 2.29 18.95 -3.49
CA MET A 37 1.81 17.71 -2.92
C MET A 37 1.91 16.60 -3.98
N ASN A 38 2.85 15.70 -3.81
CA ASN A 38 3.00 14.50 -4.63
C ASN A 38 2.38 13.30 -3.90
N PRO A 39 1.91 12.27 -4.62
CA PRO A 39 1.51 11.02 -3.98
C PRO A 39 2.68 10.42 -3.22
N SER A 40 2.42 9.97 -1.99
CA SER A 40 3.38 9.20 -1.22
C SER A 40 3.53 7.81 -1.83
N ALA A 41 4.76 7.31 -1.90
CA ALA A 41 5.02 5.94 -2.30
C ALA A 41 4.58 4.98 -1.19
N SER A 42 3.87 3.90 -1.54
CA SER A 42 3.44 2.85 -0.63
C SER A 42 3.63 1.49 -1.29
N ASN A 43 4.01 0.49 -0.53
CA ASN A 43 4.27 -0.86 -1.00
C ASN A 43 3.20 -1.80 -0.47
N VAL A 44 2.79 -2.77 -1.28
CA VAL A 44 1.80 -3.80 -0.92
C VAL A 44 2.31 -5.15 -1.37
N ALA A 45 2.41 -6.11 -0.45
CA ALA A 45 2.89 -7.46 -0.71
C ALA A 45 1.73 -8.44 -0.91
N ILE A 46 1.72 -9.13 -2.04
CA ILE A 46 0.91 -10.34 -2.25
C ILE A 46 1.85 -11.51 -2.01
N ILE A 47 1.72 -12.18 -0.86
CA ILE A 47 2.56 -13.31 -0.47
C ILE A 47 1.77 -14.60 -0.65
N LYS A 48 2.34 -15.59 -1.34
CA LYS A 48 1.74 -16.91 -1.53
C LYS A 48 2.58 -17.98 -0.87
N ASN A 49 1.92 -18.88 -0.13
CA ASN A 49 2.57 -20.07 0.38
C ASN A 49 2.58 -21.20 -0.66
N VAL A 50 3.23 -22.32 -0.31
CA VAL A 50 3.32 -23.52 -1.17
C VAL A 50 1.97 -24.14 -1.52
N LYS A 51 0.92 -23.86 -0.75
CA LYS A 51 -0.45 -24.31 -1.02
C LYS A 51 -1.21 -23.36 -1.94
N GLY A 52 -0.60 -22.22 -2.30
CA GLY A 52 -1.21 -21.17 -3.11
C GLY A 52 -2.14 -20.24 -2.34
N GLU A 53 -2.19 -20.34 -1.00
CA GLU A 53 -2.94 -19.43 -0.14
C GLU A 53 -2.24 -18.07 -0.08
N ILE A 54 -3.02 -17.01 0.08
CA ILE A 54 -2.53 -15.62 0.16
C ILE A 54 -2.51 -15.19 1.62
N LEU A 55 -1.39 -14.60 2.05
CA LEU A 55 -1.28 -14.00 3.37
C LEU A 55 -2.09 -12.71 3.42
N VAL A 56 -2.94 -12.62 4.42
CA VAL A 56 -3.67 -11.40 4.76
C VAL A 56 -3.47 -11.07 6.23
N GLU A 57 -3.67 -9.82 6.57
CA GLU A 57 -3.62 -9.34 7.95
C GLU A 57 -4.90 -8.62 8.34
N ARG A 58 -5.13 -8.47 9.64
CA ARG A 58 -6.21 -7.66 10.19
C ARG A 58 -5.64 -6.37 10.77
N ARG A 59 -6.12 -5.23 10.30
CA ARG A 59 -5.65 -3.92 10.72
C ARG A 59 -5.95 -3.64 12.20
N LYS A 60 -4.94 -3.21 12.95
CA LYS A 60 -5.09 -2.75 14.35
C LYS A 60 -5.59 -1.30 14.43
N GLN A 61 -5.26 -0.48 13.44
CA GLN A 61 -5.41 0.98 13.48
C GLN A 61 -6.32 1.49 12.36
N GLU A 62 -6.83 2.73 12.53
CA GLU A 62 -7.49 3.47 11.47
C GLU A 62 -6.49 3.91 10.38
N PRO A 63 -6.93 4.08 9.15
CA PRO A 63 -8.27 3.82 8.64
C PRO A 63 -8.57 2.32 8.50
N ALA A 64 -9.86 1.99 8.54
CA ALA A 64 -10.36 0.62 8.32
C ALA A 64 -9.93 -0.41 9.40
N LYS A 65 -9.82 0.04 10.65
CA LYS A 65 -9.53 -0.84 11.80
C LYS A 65 -10.46 -2.06 11.84
N GLY A 66 -9.87 -3.24 12.04
CA GLY A 66 -10.57 -4.53 12.11
C GLY A 66 -10.91 -5.15 10.75
N MET A 67 -10.73 -4.44 9.65
CA MET A 67 -10.86 -4.99 8.30
C MET A 67 -9.57 -5.70 7.86
N LEU A 68 -9.69 -6.51 6.82
CA LEU A 68 -8.55 -7.19 6.23
C LEU A 68 -7.71 -6.22 5.37
N ASP A 69 -6.43 -6.53 5.30
CA ASP A 69 -5.44 -5.85 4.46
C ASP A 69 -4.41 -6.85 3.93
N LEU A 70 -3.51 -6.38 3.11
CA LEU A 70 -2.29 -7.07 2.71
C LEU A 70 -1.10 -6.42 3.41
N PRO A 71 -0.05 -7.17 3.77
CA PRO A 71 1.16 -6.59 4.34
C PRO A 71 1.74 -5.49 3.46
N GLY A 72 2.14 -4.38 4.09
CA GLY A 72 2.71 -3.25 3.38
C GLY A 72 2.56 -1.91 4.09
N GLY A 73 3.26 -0.89 3.58
CA GLY A 73 3.26 0.43 4.16
C GLY A 73 3.98 1.48 3.32
N PHE A 74 4.23 2.63 3.92
CA PHE A 74 4.90 3.74 3.24
C PHE A 74 6.39 3.43 3.00
N ALA A 75 6.86 3.76 1.80
CA ALA A 75 8.29 3.78 1.51
C ALA A 75 9.00 4.81 2.39
N GLN A 76 10.15 4.45 2.92
CA GLN A 76 11.00 5.35 3.70
C GLN A 76 11.94 6.15 2.79
N ILE A 77 12.43 7.29 3.30
CA ILE A 77 13.40 8.11 2.57
C ILE A 77 14.70 7.32 2.43
N GLY A 78 15.14 7.16 1.19
CA GLY A 78 16.42 6.51 0.87
C GLY A 78 16.35 5.01 0.61
N GLU A 79 15.17 4.38 0.72
CA GLU A 79 14.98 2.99 0.30
C GLU A 79 14.37 2.89 -1.10
N THR A 80 14.66 1.80 -1.79
CA THR A 80 13.93 1.42 -3.00
C THR A 80 12.57 0.81 -2.63
N SER A 81 11.65 0.73 -3.59
CA SER A 81 10.34 0.13 -3.36
C SER A 81 10.45 -1.37 -3.01
N GLU A 82 11.42 -2.07 -3.62
CA GLU A 82 11.73 -3.47 -3.33
C GLU A 82 12.28 -3.68 -1.91
N GLU A 83 13.16 -2.78 -1.44
CA GLU A 83 13.63 -2.79 -0.05
C GLU A 83 12.49 -2.50 0.91
N GLY A 84 11.65 -1.51 0.60
CA GLY A 84 10.51 -1.12 1.41
C GLY A 84 9.50 -2.26 1.58
N VAL A 85 9.11 -2.96 0.51
CA VAL A 85 8.18 -4.09 0.64
C VAL A 85 8.78 -5.24 1.46
N CYS A 86 10.09 -5.51 1.32
CA CYS A 86 10.76 -6.54 2.13
C CYS A 86 10.80 -6.17 3.61
N ARG A 87 11.08 -4.91 3.93
CA ARG A 87 11.07 -4.39 5.30
C ARG A 87 9.69 -4.49 5.93
N GLU A 88 8.64 -3.99 5.26
CA GLU A 88 7.26 -4.04 5.77
C GLU A 88 6.80 -5.48 6.03
N VAL A 89 7.06 -6.41 5.10
CA VAL A 89 6.73 -7.82 5.30
C VAL A 89 7.42 -8.38 6.53
N MET A 90 8.71 -8.07 6.73
CA MET A 90 9.45 -8.53 7.91
C MET A 90 8.89 -7.93 9.21
N GLU A 91 8.58 -6.63 9.23
CA GLU A 91 8.09 -5.91 10.41
C GLU A 91 6.69 -6.39 10.82
N GLU A 92 5.79 -6.61 9.86
CA GLU A 92 4.39 -6.96 10.12
C GLU A 92 4.15 -8.46 10.30
N THR A 93 4.95 -9.30 9.65
CA THR A 93 4.68 -10.75 9.58
C THR A 93 5.82 -11.63 10.11
N GLY A 94 7.01 -11.09 10.34
CA GLY A 94 8.21 -11.84 10.69
C GLY A 94 8.79 -12.69 9.54
N LEU A 95 8.19 -12.63 8.34
CA LEU A 95 8.62 -13.44 7.19
C LEU A 95 9.74 -12.75 6.42
N LYS A 96 10.74 -13.53 6.02
CA LYS A 96 11.85 -13.05 5.19
C LYS A 96 11.52 -13.24 3.71
N VAL A 97 11.38 -12.14 2.99
CA VAL A 97 11.21 -12.13 1.53
C VAL A 97 12.52 -12.51 0.85
N VAL A 98 12.45 -13.46 -0.08
CA VAL A 98 13.58 -13.89 -0.93
C VAL A 98 13.46 -13.43 -2.38
N SER A 99 12.24 -13.07 -2.80
CA SER A 99 11.96 -12.52 -4.13
C SER A 99 10.78 -11.56 -4.04
N ALA A 100 10.90 -10.38 -4.64
CA ALA A 100 9.84 -9.39 -4.77
C ALA A 100 9.70 -8.97 -6.24
N GLN A 101 8.63 -9.41 -6.90
CA GLN A 101 8.36 -9.09 -8.29
C GLN A 101 7.29 -8.01 -8.39
N TYR A 102 7.62 -6.86 -8.97
CA TYR A 102 6.64 -5.81 -9.26
C TYR A 102 5.53 -6.29 -10.20
N LEU A 103 4.28 -6.03 -9.84
CA LEU A 103 3.11 -6.41 -10.62
C LEU A 103 2.45 -5.24 -11.32
N PHE A 104 2.09 -4.23 -10.57
CA PHE A 104 1.38 -3.01 -11.00
C PHE A 104 1.29 -2.01 -9.84
N SER A 105 0.84 -0.80 -10.16
CA SER A 105 0.46 0.19 -9.14
C SER A 105 -0.99 0.65 -9.28
N LEU A 106 -1.56 1.15 -8.18
CA LEU A 106 -2.88 1.75 -8.11
C LEU A 106 -2.85 3.01 -7.25
N PRO A 107 -3.62 4.06 -7.63
CA PRO A 107 -3.78 5.23 -6.78
C PRO A 107 -4.72 4.91 -5.62
N ASN A 108 -4.43 5.51 -4.45
CA ASN A 108 -5.27 5.41 -3.28
C ASN A 108 -5.37 6.77 -2.56
N VAL A 109 -6.30 6.87 -1.62
CA VAL A 109 -6.41 7.98 -0.68
C VAL A 109 -6.48 7.40 0.72
N TYR A 110 -5.50 7.74 1.52
CA TYR A 110 -5.34 7.27 2.89
C TYR A 110 -5.68 8.42 3.85
N ARG A 111 -6.78 8.29 4.59
CA ARG A 111 -7.19 9.30 5.57
C ARG A 111 -6.36 9.18 6.84
N TYR A 112 -5.52 10.16 7.13
CA TYR A 112 -4.66 10.15 8.31
C TYR A 112 -4.54 11.55 8.92
N SER A 113 -4.60 11.64 10.25
CA SER A 113 -4.49 12.92 11.00
C SER A 113 -5.39 14.04 10.45
N GLY A 114 -6.57 13.68 9.94
CA GLY A 114 -7.56 14.64 9.43
C GLY A 114 -7.28 15.19 8.03
N ILE A 115 -6.26 14.69 7.33
CA ILE A 115 -5.96 15.01 5.93
C ILE A 115 -6.06 13.78 5.05
N ASP A 116 -6.29 13.99 3.76
CA ASP A 116 -6.27 12.96 2.74
C ASP A 116 -4.85 12.87 2.15
N ILE A 117 -4.15 11.78 2.45
CA ILE A 117 -2.85 11.47 1.88
C ILE A 117 -3.09 10.67 0.61
N HIS A 118 -2.72 11.24 -0.52
CA HIS A 118 -2.73 10.53 -1.79
C HIS A 118 -1.53 9.60 -1.85
N THR A 119 -1.73 8.32 -2.20
CA THR A 119 -0.66 7.34 -2.34
C THR A 119 -0.63 6.74 -3.73
N LEU A 120 0.54 6.26 -4.12
CA LEU A 120 0.74 5.35 -5.24
C LEU A 120 1.15 4.02 -4.63
N ASP A 121 0.18 3.10 -4.55
CA ASP A 121 0.40 1.79 -3.95
C ASP A 121 0.97 0.84 -5.00
N MET A 122 2.21 0.38 -4.77
CA MET A 122 2.97 -0.51 -5.65
C MET A 122 2.83 -1.94 -5.15
N PHE A 123 2.26 -2.80 -5.99
CA PHE A 123 1.96 -4.19 -5.67
C PHE A 123 3.09 -5.11 -6.13
N TYR A 124 3.53 -5.97 -5.22
CA TYR A 124 4.56 -6.98 -5.45
C TYR A 124 4.03 -8.38 -5.19
N LEU A 125 4.42 -9.34 -6.04
CA LEU A 125 4.33 -10.75 -5.70
C LEU A 125 5.61 -11.11 -4.94
N CYS A 126 5.46 -11.52 -3.68
CA CYS A 126 6.57 -11.85 -2.81
C CYS A 126 6.63 -13.35 -2.53
N GLU A 127 7.83 -13.91 -2.62
CA GLU A 127 8.16 -15.25 -2.16
C GLU A 127 8.92 -15.15 -0.84
N VAL A 128 8.61 -16.02 0.12
CA VAL A 128 9.25 -16.05 1.44
C VAL A 128 10.08 -17.31 1.61
N GLU A 129 11.12 -17.21 2.44
CA GLU A 129 12.05 -18.32 2.69
C GLU A 129 11.36 -19.49 3.43
N ASP A 130 10.53 -19.17 4.42
CA ASP A 130 9.80 -20.13 5.25
C ASP A 130 8.51 -19.49 5.76
N ASP A 131 7.36 -20.09 5.44
CA ASP A 131 6.04 -19.61 5.87
C ASP A 131 5.66 -20.05 7.30
N SER A 132 6.44 -20.94 7.91
CA SER A 132 6.23 -21.41 9.30
C SER A 132 6.62 -20.38 10.36
N ALA A 133 7.43 -19.37 10.00
CA ALA A 133 7.85 -18.28 10.89
C ALA A 133 6.81 -17.18 11.08
N LEU A 134 5.61 -17.32 10.49
CA LEU A 134 4.55 -16.31 10.53
C LEU A 134 4.18 -15.91 11.97
N ALA A 135 4.33 -14.62 12.26
CA ALA A 135 3.92 -14.00 13.53
C ALA A 135 3.31 -12.63 13.22
N ALA A 136 2.24 -12.25 13.91
CA ALA A 136 1.69 -10.91 13.78
C ALA A 136 2.64 -9.89 14.44
N GLY A 137 3.07 -8.89 13.68
CA GLY A 137 3.90 -7.79 14.15
C GLY A 137 3.11 -6.64 14.78
N ASP A 138 3.74 -5.46 14.86
CA ASP A 138 3.22 -4.33 15.63
C ASP A 138 1.91 -3.76 15.08
N ASP A 139 1.72 -3.66 13.78
CA ASP A 139 0.55 -3.04 13.12
C ASP A 139 -0.52 -4.04 12.71
N ALA A 140 -0.24 -5.35 12.69
CA ALA A 140 -1.20 -6.40 12.46
C ALA A 140 -1.78 -6.94 13.79
N ALA A 141 -3.11 -7.06 13.87
CA ALA A 141 -3.77 -7.73 14.99
C ALA A 141 -3.70 -9.25 14.84
N GLU A 142 -3.69 -9.74 13.62
CA GLU A 142 -3.72 -11.14 13.25
C GLU A 142 -3.24 -11.30 11.81
N CYS A 143 -2.40 -12.29 11.54
CA CYS A 143 -2.03 -12.71 10.18
C CYS A 143 -2.61 -14.10 9.90
N MET A 144 -3.12 -14.31 8.69
CA MET A 144 -3.74 -15.57 8.31
C MET A 144 -3.55 -15.88 6.82
N TRP A 145 -3.48 -17.18 6.50
CA TRP A 145 -3.47 -17.67 5.14
C TRP A 145 -4.90 -17.93 4.66
N ILE A 146 -5.29 -17.34 3.51
CA ILE A 146 -6.62 -17.51 2.92
C ILE A 146 -6.47 -18.04 1.50
N LYS A 147 -7.27 -19.04 1.14
CA LYS A 147 -7.31 -19.54 -0.23
C LYS A 147 -7.87 -18.48 -1.17
N PRO A 148 -7.37 -18.37 -2.40
CA PRO A 148 -7.85 -17.39 -3.38
C PRO A 148 -9.37 -17.40 -3.58
N GLU A 149 -9.99 -18.59 -3.57
CA GLU A 149 -11.44 -18.78 -3.72
C GLU A 149 -12.26 -18.30 -2.52
N ASP A 150 -11.64 -18.19 -1.33
CA ASP A 150 -12.28 -17.76 -0.09
C ASP A 150 -12.04 -16.25 0.19
N ILE A 151 -11.33 -15.56 -0.69
CA ILE A 151 -11.09 -14.13 -0.56
C ILE A 151 -12.34 -13.34 -0.97
N HIS A 152 -12.95 -12.70 0.00
CA HIS A 152 -14.06 -11.77 -0.16
C HIS A 152 -13.51 -10.33 -0.13
N THR A 153 -13.33 -9.72 -1.31
CA THR A 153 -12.65 -8.43 -1.44
C THR A 153 -13.33 -7.27 -0.70
N GLU A 154 -14.63 -7.38 -0.42
CA GLU A 154 -15.38 -6.43 0.40
C GLU A 154 -14.95 -6.38 1.87
N GLN A 155 -14.27 -7.42 2.37
CA GLN A 155 -13.72 -7.46 3.73
C GLN A 155 -12.43 -6.64 3.88
N PHE A 156 -11.82 -6.21 2.77
CA PHE A 156 -10.61 -5.38 2.78
C PHE A 156 -10.95 -3.90 2.90
N GLY A 157 -10.25 -3.22 3.80
CA GLY A 157 -10.56 -1.84 4.15
C GLY A 157 -10.15 -0.81 3.10
N LEU A 158 -9.00 -1.00 2.47
CA LEU A 158 -8.41 -0.04 1.56
C LEU A 158 -8.84 -0.30 0.11
N ARG A 159 -9.20 0.79 -0.58
CA ARG A 159 -9.71 0.71 -1.94
C ARG A 159 -8.70 0.12 -2.92
N SER A 160 -7.44 0.53 -2.85
CA SER A 160 -6.38 0.02 -3.71
C SER A 160 -6.14 -1.46 -3.52
N VAL A 161 -6.16 -1.94 -2.27
CA VAL A 161 -5.99 -3.35 -1.92
C VAL A 161 -7.12 -4.20 -2.50
N ARG A 162 -8.39 -3.75 -2.38
CA ARG A 162 -9.52 -4.42 -3.03
C ARG A 162 -9.31 -4.58 -4.54
N TRP A 163 -9.00 -3.48 -5.22
CA TRP A 163 -8.80 -3.50 -6.66
C TRP A 163 -7.54 -4.26 -7.07
N GLY A 164 -6.49 -4.19 -6.27
CA GLY A 164 -5.25 -4.94 -6.45
C GLY A 164 -5.49 -6.45 -6.39
N LEU A 165 -6.22 -6.91 -5.37
CA LEU A 165 -6.61 -8.32 -5.24
C LEU A 165 -7.48 -8.79 -6.41
N ILE A 166 -8.53 -8.04 -6.79
CA ILE A 166 -9.36 -8.37 -7.95
C ILE A 166 -8.49 -8.50 -9.20
N LYS A 167 -7.61 -7.52 -9.46
CA LYS A 167 -6.72 -7.51 -10.62
C LYS A 167 -5.75 -8.70 -10.64
N PHE A 168 -5.23 -9.07 -9.46
CA PHE A 168 -4.33 -10.19 -9.30
C PHE A 168 -5.05 -11.54 -9.52
N LEU A 169 -6.20 -11.76 -8.87
CA LEU A 169 -6.97 -13.00 -8.95
C LEU A 169 -7.48 -13.27 -10.38
N VAL A 170 -8.03 -12.26 -11.06
CA VAL A 170 -8.47 -12.36 -12.47
C VAL A 170 -7.32 -12.72 -13.40
N ARG A 171 -6.11 -12.21 -13.15
CA ARG A 171 -4.94 -12.61 -13.95
C ARG A 171 -4.57 -14.08 -13.73
N GLN A 172 -4.60 -14.57 -12.49
CA GLN A 172 -4.30 -15.96 -12.18
C GLN A 172 -5.28 -16.92 -12.87
N ASP A 173 -6.57 -16.63 -12.86
CA ASP A 173 -7.59 -17.46 -13.52
C ASP A 173 -7.37 -17.56 -15.03
N ARG A 174 -6.97 -16.45 -15.67
CA ARG A 174 -6.64 -16.46 -17.12
C ARG A 174 -5.41 -17.32 -17.45
N PHE A 175 -4.40 -17.34 -16.60
CA PHE A 175 -3.23 -18.18 -16.80
C PHE A 175 -3.57 -19.66 -16.61
N LYS A 176 -4.32 -20.04 -15.57
CA LYS A 176 -4.78 -21.42 -15.37
C LYS A 176 -5.61 -21.92 -16.54
N SER A 177 -6.59 -21.13 -17.01
CA SER A 177 -7.44 -21.50 -18.16
C SER A 177 -6.63 -21.66 -19.46
N ALA A 178 -5.54 -20.89 -19.67
CA ALA A 178 -4.69 -21.01 -20.83
C ALA A 178 -3.81 -22.28 -20.77
N GLU A 179 -3.32 -22.66 -19.59
CA GLU A 179 -2.56 -23.89 -19.38
C GLU A 179 -3.43 -25.15 -19.54
N GLU A 180 -4.67 -25.11 -19.09
CA GLU A 180 -5.65 -26.20 -19.25
C GLU A 180 -6.08 -26.38 -20.71
N ALA A 181 -6.17 -25.30 -21.47
CA ALA A 181 -6.51 -25.36 -22.90
C ALA A 181 -5.38 -25.89 -23.80
N GLN A 182 -4.15 -26.02 -23.29
CA GLN A 182 -2.98 -26.56 -24.01
C GLN A 182 -2.68 -28.02 -23.67
N LYS A 183 -3.43 -28.63 -22.76
CA LYS A 183 -3.35 -30.06 -22.39
C LYS A 183 -4.41 -30.89 -23.12
#